data_ddfee7bed4e44f06a477cda8e48676ff
#
_entry.id   ddfee7bed4e44f06a477cda8e48676ff
#
_cell.length_a   1.000
_cell.length_b   1.000
_cell.length_c   1.000
_cell.angle_alpha   90.00
_cell.angle_beta   90.00
_cell.angle_gamma   90.00
#
_symmetry.space_group_name_H-M   'P 1'
#
loop_
_entity.id
_entity.type
_entity.pdbx_description
1 polymer ?
#
loop_
_entity_poly.entity_id
_entity_poly.type
_entity_poly.pdbx_seq_one_letter_code
_entity_poly.pdbx_strand_id
1 'polypeptide(L)'
;MKNAKYLSILVFVLVAVLLNPSPAMAKAQRTPFIGTSNFGETIDAGEWTFLPNGNVRARGIVEIYHDFNTDPRVTGEETIVSNGNFRPAPSSEIGLAGHLWGTFHIENEGGAWDGTFTSEITADGEYFYRGIAHGSGGYEGLVGHWIAYRDGHSGPFTLTGWILEP
;
A
#
# COMPACT_ATOMS: atom_id res chain seq x y z
N MET A 1 -33.06 15.46 56.24
CA MET A 1 -31.60 15.44 56.12
C MET A 1 -31.00 14.25 55.35
N LYS A 2 -31.78 13.29 54.80
CA LYS A 2 -31.24 12.14 54.00
C LYS A 2 -30.84 12.52 52.57
N ASN A 3 -31.42 13.55 51.96
CA ASN A 3 -31.21 13.90 50.56
C ASN A 3 -29.89 14.68 50.26
N ALA A 4 -29.28 15.30 51.30
CA ALA A 4 -28.02 16.05 51.12
C ALA A 4 -26.81 15.17 50.81
N LYS A 5 -26.79 13.92 51.34
CA LYS A 5 -25.69 12.96 51.09
C LYS A 5 -25.64 12.47 49.65
N TYR A 6 -26.80 12.28 49.01
CA TYR A 6 -26.88 11.82 47.63
C TYR A 6 -26.49 12.94 46.62
N LEU A 7 -26.82 14.20 46.97
CA LEU A 7 -26.46 15.35 46.17
C LEU A 7 -24.94 15.53 46.13
N SER A 8 -24.23 15.36 47.24
CA SER A 8 -22.77 15.45 47.33
C SER A 8 -22.07 14.35 46.53
N ILE A 9 -22.60 13.12 46.53
CA ILE A 9 -22.04 12.00 45.76
C ILE A 9 -22.24 12.24 44.25
N LEU A 10 -23.42 12.74 43.86
CA LEU A 10 -23.70 13.04 42.44
C LEU A 10 -22.77 14.12 41.88
N VAL A 11 -22.52 15.17 42.66
CA VAL A 11 -21.59 16.26 42.25
C VAL A 11 -20.15 15.74 42.14
N PHE A 12 -19.71 14.86 43.04
CA PHE A 12 -18.35 14.28 43.00
C PHE A 12 -18.15 13.39 41.76
N VAL A 13 -19.16 12.57 41.40
CA VAL A 13 -19.11 11.72 40.20
C VAL A 13 -19.13 12.56 38.95
N LEU A 14 -19.92 13.63 38.88
CA LEU A 14 -19.96 14.55 37.73
C LEU A 14 -18.64 15.29 37.53
N VAL A 15 -18.01 15.76 38.60
CA VAL A 15 -16.70 16.43 38.56
C VAL A 15 -15.58 15.47 38.13
N ALA A 16 -15.62 14.20 38.62
CA ALA A 16 -14.65 13.18 38.22
C ALA A 16 -14.75 12.82 36.72
N VAL A 17 -15.95 12.84 36.13
CA VAL A 17 -16.13 12.63 34.67
C VAL A 17 -15.63 13.82 33.85
N LEU A 18 -15.78 15.05 34.36
CA LEU A 18 -15.32 16.26 33.69
C LEU A 18 -13.79 16.48 33.80
N LEU A 19 -13.14 15.87 34.80
CA LEU A 19 -11.69 15.97 35.01
C LEU A 19 -10.90 14.86 34.32
N ASN A 20 -11.56 13.84 33.75
CA ASN A 20 -10.87 12.90 32.88
C ASN A 20 -10.58 13.64 31.55
N PRO A 21 -9.32 14.02 31.27
CA PRO A 21 -8.99 14.56 29.96
C PRO A 21 -9.35 13.45 28.95
N SER A 22 -10.29 13.75 28.05
CA SER A 22 -10.46 12.89 26.87
C SER A 22 -9.07 12.67 26.30
N PRO A 23 -8.64 11.42 26.02
CA PRO A 23 -7.36 11.21 25.36
C PRO A 23 -7.37 12.11 24.12
N ALA A 24 -6.50 13.10 24.12
CA ALA A 24 -6.33 13.94 22.94
C ALA A 24 -6.04 12.95 21.82
N MET A 25 -6.95 12.84 20.85
CA MET A 25 -6.70 12.01 19.67
C MET A 25 -5.40 12.52 19.07
N ALA A 26 -4.33 11.74 19.23
CA ALA A 26 -3.05 12.08 18.64
C ALA A 26 -3.32 12.31 17.15
N LYS A 27 -2.93 13.46 16.63
CA LYS A 27 -3.09 13.75 15.21
C LYS A 27 -2.20 12.77 14.47
N ALA A 28 -2.78 11.90 13.66
CA ALA A 28 -2.03 10.94 12.86
C ALA A 28 -0.88 11.66 12.13
N GLN A 29 0.33 11.23 12.38
CA GLN A 29 1.52 11.79 11.77
C GLN A 29 1.74 11.12 10.41
N ARG A 30 2.16 11.90 9.42
CA ARG A 30 2.58 11.40 8.10
C ARG A 30 4.09 11.48 7.99
N THR A 31 4.74 10.34 7.78
CA THR A 31 6.16 10.25 7.48
C THR A 31 6.33 9.94 6.00
N PRO A 32 6.77 10.90 5.16
CA PRO A 32 6.95 10.67 3.73
C PRO A 32 8.21 9.85 3.46
N PHE A 33 8.18 9.10 2.35
CA PHE A 33 9.36 8.42 1.81
C PHE A 33 9.44 8.57 0.29
N ILE A 34 10.65 8.42 -0.24
CA ILE A 34 10.96 8.35 -1.66
C ILE A 34 11.98 7.23 -1.88
N GLY A 35 11.97 6.61 -3.05
CA GLY A 35 12.90 5.53 -3.36
C GLY A 35 12.74 4.98 -4.75
N THR A 36 13.21 3.75 -4.90
CA THR A 36 13.13 2.98 -6.14
C THR A 36 12.74 1.55 -5.84
N SER A 37 11.99 0.93 -6.77
CA SER A 37 11.71 -0.50 -6.77
C SER A 37 12.35 -1.13 -8.01
N ASN A 38 13.19 -2.12 -7.80
CA ASN A 38 13.92 -2.80 -8.87
C ASN A 38 13.35 -4.20 -9.04
N PHE A 39 13.04 -4.56 -10.29
CA PHE A 39 12.63 -5.90 -10.62
C PHE A 39 13.74 -6.90 -10.27
N GLY A 40 13.38 -7.96 -9.56
CA GLY A 40 14.23 -9.09 -9.24
C GLY A 40 14.02 -10.23 -10.22
N GLU A 41 12.91 -10.96 -10.03
CA GLU A 41 12.58 -12.11 -10.87
C GLU A 41 11.06 -12.36 -10.94
N THR A 42 10.64 -13.15 -11.93
CA THR A 42 9.29 -13.68 -12.01
C THR A 42 9.29 -15.10 -11.44
N ILE A 43 8.57 -15.32 -10.35
CA ILE A 43 8.42 -16.63 -9.69
C ILE A 43 7.39 -17.48 -10.43
N ASP A 44 6.26 -16.85 -10.83
CA ASP A 44 5.20 -17.49 -11.62
C ASP A 44 4.70 -16.52 -12.68
N ALA A 45 4.75 -16.95 -13.93
CA ALA A 45 4.24 -16.14 -15.04
C ALA A 45 2.72 -16.03 -15.09
N GLY A 46 2.01 -16.83 -14.27
CA GLY A 46 0.56 -16.85 -14.22
C GLY A 46 -0.11 -17.44 -15.46
N GLU A 47 -1.42 -17.34 -15.49
CA GLU A 47 -2.23 -17.80 -16.60
C GLU A 47 -2.60 -16.66 -17.55
N TRP A 48 -2.31 -16.83 -18.85
CA TRP A 48 -2.60 -15.85 -19.89
C TRP A 48 -3.67 -16.34 -20.85
N THR A 49 -4.76 -15.58 -20.99
CA THR A 49 -5.87 -15.88 -21.91
C THR A 49 -5.95 -14.82 -22.99
N PHE A 50 -5.77 -15.22 -24.23
CA PHE A 50 -5.92 -14.37 -25.40
C PHE A 50 -7.35 -14.47 -25.94
N LEU A 51 -8.04 -13.34 -26.03
CA LEU A 51 -9.42 -13.25 -26.46
C LEU A 51 -9.52 -12.98 -27.97
N PRO A 52 -10.62 -13.40 -28.65
CA PRO A 52 -10.77 -13.23 -30.10
C PRO A 52 -10.71 -11.76 -30.58
N ASN A 53 -11.00 -10.80 -29.71
CA ASN A 53 -10.91 -9.36 -30.00
C ASN A 53 -9.50 -8.76 -29.79
N GLY A 54 -8.49 -9.59 -29.54
CA GLY A 54 -7.13 -9.18 -29.27
C GLY A 54 -6.85 -8.77 -27.82
N ASN A 55 -7.86 -8.67 -26.96
CA ASN A 55 -7.63 -8.40 -25.55
C ASN A 55 -6.97 -9.61 -24.85
N VAL A 56 -6.27 -9.31 -23.76
CA VAL A 56 -5.53 -10.32 -22.99
C VAL A 56 -5.91 -10.21 -21.52
N ARG A 57 -6.05 -11.37 -20.88
CA ARG A 57 -6.22 -11.48 -19.42
C ARG A 57 -5.03 -12.23 -18.84
N ALA A 58 -4.44 -11.69 -17.79
CA ALA A 58 -3.42 -12.37 -17.00
C ALA A 58 -3.94 -12.57 -15.58
N ARG A 59 -3.62 -13.70 -14.96
CA ARG A 59 -4.03 -14.04 -13.59
C ARG A 59 -2.91 -14.73 -12.86
N GLY A 60 -2.70 -14.30 -11.60
CA GLY A 60 -1.77 -14.96 -10.69
C GLY A 60 -0.30 -14.82 -11.08
N ILE A 61 0.10 -13.71 -11.71
CA ILE A 61 1.53 -13.43 -11.95
C ILE A 61 2.17 -13.15 -10.59
N VAL A 62 3.28 -13.82 -10.27
CA VAL A 62 4.06 -13.61 -9.04
C VAL A 62 5.45 -13.12 -9.39
N GLU A 63 5.78 -11.94 -8.88
CA GLU A 63 7.06 -11.28 -9.13
C GLU A 63 7.70 -10.81 -7.82
N ILE A 64 9.03 -10.81 -7.80
CA ILE A 64 9.84 -10.25 -6.72
C ILE A 64 10.43 -8.93 -7.17
N TYR A 65 10.37 -7.94 -6.30
CA TYR A 65 11.03 -6.66 -6.43
C TYR A 65 11.90 -6.38 -5.20
N HIS A 66 12.84 -5.47 -5.33
CA HIS A 66 13.68 -5.00 -4.24
C HIS A 66 13.50 -3.49 -4.08
N ASP A 67 12.93 -3.10 -2.96
CA ASP A 67 12.62 -1.72 -2.64
C ASP A 67 13.73 -1.07 -1.83
N PHE A 68 14.17 0.10 -2.28
CA PHE A 68 15.17 0.93 -1.61
C PHE A 68 14.59 2.32 -1.38
N ASN A 69 14.25 2.62 -0.13
CA ASN A 69 13.55 3.84 0.25
C ASN A 69 14.32 4.65 1.30
N THR A 70 14.03 5.94 1.40
CA THR A 70 14.58 6.82 2.44
C THR A 70 14.13 6.46 3.84
N ASP A 71 13.00 5.77 3.98
CA ASP A 71 12.52 5.21 5.25
C ASP A 71 12.83 3.70 5.27
N PRO A 72 13.65 3.20 6.21
CA PRO A 72 14.03 1.79 6.27
C PRO A 72 12.85 0.85 6.55
N ARG A 73 11.75 1.34 7.10
CA ARG A 73 10.55 0.54 7.37
C ARG A 73 9.86 0.04 6.10
N VAL A 74 10.06 0.72 4.99
CA VAL A 74 9.49 0.39 3.66
C VAL A 74 10.57 0.01 2.65
N THR A 75 11.74 -0.37 3.12
CA THR A 75 12.83 -0.94 2.34
C THR A 75 12.86 -2.44 2.59
N GLY A 76 12.91 -3.26 1.52
CA GLY A 76 12.92 -4.71 1.67
C GLY A 76 12.67 -5.45 0.37
N GLU A 77 12.45 -6.75 0.49
CA GLU A 77 11.98 -7.58 -0.60
C GLU A 77 10.46 -7.48 -0.70
N GLU A 78 9.96 -7.19 -1.90
CA GLU A 78 8.54 -7.08 -2.21
C GLU A 78 8.12 -8.27 -3.07
N THR A 79 7.13 -9.03 -2.62
CA THR A 79 6.44 -10.04 -3.43
C THR A 79 5.13 -9.45 -3.92
N ILE A 80 4.93 -9.41 -5.23
CA ILE A 80 3.70 -8.95 -5.88
C ILE A 80 2.96 -10.13 -6.49
N VAL A 81 1.64 -10.23 -6.21
CA VAL A 81 0.72 -11.14 -6.92
C VAL A 81 -0.24 -10.29 -7.73
N SER A 82 -0.12 -10.33 -9.04
CA SER A 82 -0.86 -9.45 -9.93
C SER A 82 -1.82 -10.18 -10.87
N ASN A 83 -2.90 -9.47 -11.22
CA ASN A 83 -3.85 -9.81 -12.24
C ASN A 83 -3.96 -8.64 -13.22
N GLY A 84 -4.27 -8.90 -14.48
CA GLY A 84 -4.38 -7.84 -15.46
C GLY A 84 -5.46 -8.08 -16.50
N ASN A 85 -6.01 -7.00 -17.04
CA ASN A 85 -6.82 -6.98 -18.25
C ASN A 85 -6.20 -5.96 -19.21
N PHE A 86 -5.81 -6.44 -20.39
CA PHE A 86 -5.06 -5.65 -21.34
C PHE A 86 -5.76 -5.60 -22.69
N ARG A 87 -5.45 -4.55 -23.44
CA ARG A 87 -5.80 -4.36 -24.86
C ARG A 87 -4.53 -4.16 -25.68
N PRO A 88 -4.54 -4.43 -26.98
CA PRO A 88 -3.43 -4.10 -27.84
C PRO A 88 -3.09 -2.59 -27.80
N ALA A 89 -1.81 -2.28 -27.68
CA ALA A 89 -1.26 -0.93 -27.71
C ALA A 89 0.08 -0.96 -28.44
N PRO A 90 0.08 -0.82 -29.77
CA PRO A 90 1.30 -0.97 -30.58
C PRO A 90 2.42 0.02 -30.29
N SER A 91 2.10 1.16 -29.65
CA SER A 91 3.09 2.16 -29.21
C SER A 91 3.77 1.81 -27.89
N SER A 92 3.19 0.88 -27.10
CA SER A 92 3.82 0.38 -25.88
C SER A 92 4.91 -0.62 -26.21
N GLU A 93 6.03 -0.61 -25.48
CA GLU A 93 7.14 -1.56 -25.66
C GLU A 93 6.70 -3.04 -25.55
N ILE A 94 5.71 -3.31 -24.69
CA ILE A 94 5.15 -4.66 -24.51
C ILE A 94 3.95 -4.94 -25.43
N GLY A 95 3.57 -3.97 -26.28
CA GLY A 95 2.43 -4.10 -27.20
C GLY A 95 1.06 -4.11 -26.51
N LEU A 96 0.99 -3.82 -25.21
CA LEU A 96 -0.21 -3.90 -24.37
C LEU A 96 -0.37 -2.64 -23.53
N ALA A 97 -1.63 -2.25 -23.27
CA ALA A 97 -2.04 -1.26 -22.29
C ALA A 97 -3.21 -1.78 -21.49
N GLY A 98 -3.37 -1.37 -20.25
CA GLY A 98 -4.49 -1.86 -19.44
C GLY A 98 -4.32 -1.65 -17.96
N HIS A 99 -5.12 -2.39 -17.21
CA HIS A 99 -5.16 -2.28 -15.76
C HIS A 99 -4.66 -3.57 -15.11
N LEU A 100 -3.85 -3.40 -14.05
CA LEU A 100 -3.45 -4.46 -13.14
C LEU A 100 -4.02 -4.16 -11.75
N TRP A 101 -4.17 -5.23 -10.98
CA TRP A 101 -4.52 -5.18 -9.56
C TRP A 101 -4.05 -6.44 -8.86
N GLY A 102 -3.88 -6.34 -7.56
CA GLY A 102 -3.44 -7.50 -6.80
C GLY A 102 -3.08 -7.17 -5.37
N THR A 103 -2.20 -7.99 -4.83
CA THR A 103 -1.65 -7.85 -3.50
C THR A 103 -0.14 -7.71 -3.56
N PHE A 104 0.42 -7.08 -2.56
CA PHE A 104 1.86 -7.04 -2.35
C PHE A 104 2.20 -7.29 -0.88
N HIS A 105 3.36 -7.85 -0.66
CA HIS A 105 3.95 -8.11 0.63
C HIS A 105 5.38 -7.60 0.63
N ILE A 106 5.74 -6.74 1.58
CA ILE A 106 7.11 -6.27 1.77
C ILE A 106 7.58 -6.75 3.12
N GLU A 107 8.74 -7.39 3.20
CA GLU A 107 9.32 -7.89 4.44
C GLU A 107 10.74 -7.38 4.64
N ASN A 108 11.08 -7.06 5.90
CA ASN A 108 12.43 -6.76 6.36
C ASN A 108 12.60 -7.14 7.84
N GLU A 109 13.78 -6.90 8.41
CA GLU A 109 14.09 -7.27 9.81
C GLU A 109 13.17 -6.62 10.86
N GLY A 110 12.55 -5.48 10.55
CA GLY A 110 11.69 -4.74 11.48
C GLY A 110 10.24 -5.20 11.49
N GLY A 111 9.77 -5.86 10.44
CA GLY A 111 8.37 -6.28 10.28
C GLY A 111 7.97 -6.43 8.82
N ALA A 112 6.66 -6.48 8.57
CA ALA A 112 6.16 -6.64 7.22
C ALA A 112 4.98 -5.70 6.93
N TRP A 113 4.69 -5.54 5.63
CA TRP A 113 3.56 -4.79 5.09
C TRP A 113 2.76 -5.69 4.16
N ASP A 114 1.46 -5.83 4.43
CA ASP A 114 0.52 -6.55 3.58
C ASP A 114 -0.45 -5.57 2.96
N GLY A 115 -0.50 -5.55 1.63
CA GLY A 115 -1.23 -4.53 0.90
C GLY A 115 -1.95 -5.00 -0.34
N THR A 116 -2.73 -4.06 -0.88
CA THR A 116 -3.39 -4.20 -2.19
C THR A 116 -2.99 -3.03 -3.07
N PHE A 117 -3.01 -3.26 -4.38
CA PHE A 117 -2.70 -2.24 -5.35
C PHE A 117 -3.61 -2.24 -6.56
N THR A 118 -3.60 -1.11 -7.25
CA THR A 118 -4.06 -0.96 -8.63
C THR A 118 -2.97 -0.29 -9.44
N SER A 119 -2.86 -0.67 -10.71
CA SER A 119 -1.90 -0.09 -11.63
C SER A 119 -2.52 0.08 -13.00
N GLU A 120 -2.02 1.05 -13.75
CA GLU A 120 -2.36 1.30 -15.15
C GLU A 120 -1.09 1.29 -15.98
N ILE A 121 -1.16 0.60 -17.14
CA ILE A 121 -0.20 0.72 -18.23
C ILE A 121 -0.88 1.54 -19.32
N THR A 122 -0.34 2.71 -19.62
CA THR A 122 -0.87 3.59 -20.67
C THR A 122 -0.60 3.02 -22.07
N ALA A 123 -1.24 3.60 -23.08
CA ALA A 123 -0.96 3.22 -24.47
C ALA A 123 0.48 3.53 -24.91
N ASP A 124 1.14 4.48 -24.26
CA ASP A 124 2.53 4.87 -24.51
C ASP A 124 3.54 4.06 -23.69
N GLY A 125 3.05 3.16 -22.82
CA GLY A 125 3.87 2.23 -22.05
C GLY A 125 4.30 2.72 -20.67
N GLU A 126 3.77 3.86 -20.21
CA GLU A 126 4.02 4.32 -18.85
C GLU A 126 3.25 3.48 -17.81
N TYR A 127 3.87 3.25 -16.66
CA TYR A 127 3.26 2.51 -15.55
C TYR A 127 2.96 3.45 -14.39
N PHE A 128 1.71 3.41 -13.91
CA PHE A 128 1.25 4.10 -12.72
C PHE A 128 0.70 3.10 -11.73
N TYR A 129 1.25 3.07 -10.55
CA TYR A 129 0.88 2.14 -9.47
C TYR A 129 0.43 2.93 -8.24
N ARG A 130 -0.58 2.42 -7.52
CA ARG A 130 -1.04 2.94 -6.23
C ARG A 130 -1.35 1.77 -5.32
N GLY A 131 -0.74 1.77 -4.14
CA GLY A 131 -0.92 0.75 -3.13
C GLY A 131 -1.25 1.32 -1.76
N ILE A 132 -1.90 0.51 -0.96
CA ILE A 132 -2.12 0.73 0.47
C ILE A 132 -1.84 -0.57 1.20
N ALA A 133 -1.12 -0.50 2.31
CA ALA A 133 -0.82 -1.66 3.14
C ALA A 133 -0.93 -1.37 4.62
N HIS A 134 -1.10 -2.42 5.39
CA HIS A 134 -1.08 -2.43 6.84
C HIS A 134 0.20 -3.10 7.33
N GLY A 135 0.83 -2.48 8.31
CA GLY A 135 2.02 -3.01 8.95
C GLY A 135 1.71 -4.12 9.92
N SER A 136 2.66 -5.05 10.05
CA SER A 136 2.66 -6.14 11.05
C SER A 136 4.03 -6.29 11.69
N GLY A 137 4.13 -7.06 12.80
CA GLY A 137 5.35 -7.14 13.57
C GLY A 137 5.72 -5.81 14.20
N GLY A 138 6.93 -5.30 13.98
CA GLY A 138 7.35 -3.99 14.49
C GLY A 138 6.64 -2.80 13.83
N TYR A 139 5.83 -3.02 12.82
CA TYR A 139 5.03 -1.99 12.12
C TYR A 139 3.54 -2.08 12.42
N GLU A 140 3.14 -2.87 13.42
CA GLU A 140 1.75 -3.03 13.85
C GLU A 140 1.07 -1.68 14.09
N GLY A 141 -0.14 -1.50 13.51
CA GLY A 141 -0.93 -0.27 13.62
C GLY A 141 -0.55 0.83 12.63
N LEU A 142 0.53 0.69 11.87
CA LEU A 142 0.90 1.64 10.82
C LEU A 142 0.13 1.35 9.53
N VAL A 143 -0.13 2.41 8.74
CA VAL A 143 -0.72 2.30 7.40
C VAL A 143 0.20 3.00 6.40
N GLY A 144 0.64 2.27 5.39
CA GLY A 144 1.48 2.79 4.32
C GLY A 144 0.68 3.07 3.05
N HIS A 145 1.09 4.10 2.31
CA HIS A 145 0.57 4.44 0.99
C HIS A 145 1.74 4.53 0.01
N TRP A 146 1.65 3.81 -1.10
CA TRP A 146 2.65 3.77 -2.17
C TRP A 146 2.11 4.37 -3.46
N ILE A 147 2.97 5.09 -4.14
CA ILE A 147 2.79 5.54 -5.51
C ILE A 147 4.08 5.17 -6.24
N ALA A 148 3.96 4.39 -7.32
CA ALA A 148 5.09 4.08 -8.17
C ALA A 148 4.82 4.53 -9.60
N TYR A 149 5.87 5.00 -10.26
CA TYR A 149 5.86 5.42 -11.65
C TYR A 149 7.08 4.87 -12.36
N ARG A 150 6.89 4.44 -13.61
CA ARG A 150 7.96 4.09 -14.51
C ARG A 150 7.60 4.52 -15.94
N ASP A 151 8.54 5.21 -16.59
CA ASP A 151 8.48 5.53 -18.00
C ASP A 151 9.00 4.32 -18.80
N GLY A 152 8.16 3.77 -19.65
CA GLY A 152 8.47 2.57 -20.41
C GLY A 152 8.49 1.27 -19.60
N HIS A 153 8.99 0.20 -20.21
CA HIS A 153 8.98 -1.15 -19.63
C HIS A 153 10.28 -1.50 -18.90
N SER A 154 11.35 -0.79 -19.15
CA SER A 154 12.68 -1.06 -18.58
C SER A 154 13.05 -0.07 -17.48
N GLY A 155 13.96 -0.50 -16.58
CA GLY A 155 14.45 0.31 -15.48
C GLY A 155 13.62 0.20 -14.20
N PRO A 156 14.06 0.83 -13.11
CA PRO A 156 13.39 0.81 -11.83
C PRO A 156 12.12 1.66 -11.85
N PHE A 157 11.18 1.31 -10.99
CA PHE A 157 10.11 2.23 -10.60
C PHE A 157 10.67 3.32 -9.69
N THR A 158 10.21 4.56 -9.88
CA THR A 158 10.35 5.61 -8.88
C THR A 158 9.22 5.46 -7.86
N LEU A 159 9.58 5.34 -6.58
CA LEU A 159 8.64 5.23 -5.48
C LEU A 159 8.49 6.54 -4.74
N THR A 160 7.26 6.87 -4.37
CA THR A 160 6.93 7.90 -3.40
C THR A 160 5.79 7.41 -2.51
N GLY A 161 5.73 7.90 -1.28
CA GLY A 161 4.64 7.51 -0.41
C GLY A 161 4.74 8.14 0.97
N TRP A 162 3.92 7.64 1.88
CA TRP A 162 3.94 8.05 3.28
C TRP A 162 3.43 6.94 4.18
N ILE A 163 3.94 6.92 5.40
CA ILE A 163 3.46 6.09 6.50
C ILE A 163 2.57 6.96 7.39
N LEU A 164 1.39 6.46 7.74
CA LEU A 164 0.52 7.03 8.76
C LEU A 164 0.82 6.34 10.10
N GLU A 165 1.14 7.15 11.10
CA GLU A 165 1.35 6.74 12.48
C GLU A 165 0.16 7.25 13.31
N PRO A 166 -0.50 6.38 14.12
CA PRO A 166 -1.67 6.74 14.92
C PRO A 166 -1.39 7.80 15.99
#